data_16d1483a78b7048ca7101cf19943f853
#
_entry.id   16d1483a78b7048ca7101cf19943f853
#
_cell.length_a   1.000
_cell.length_b   1.000
_cell.length_c   1.000
_cell.angle_alpha   90.00
_cell.angle_beta   90.00
_cell.angle_gamma   90.00
#
_symmetry.space_group_name_H-M   'P 1'
#
loop_
_entity.id
_entity.type
_entity.pdbx_description
1 polymer ?
#
loop_
_entity_poly.entity_id
_entity_poly.type
_entity_poly.pdbx_seq_one_letter_code
_entity_poly.pdbx_strand_id
1 'polypeptide(L)'
;LVFSPAPFTTLLWRVVGIAKDRYFETYFSLFDRNTPLSVDFYPRNLALMAGIEEHPPVVKLKWFTRGYYAFSAVEEDVVMTDLRMGSEPDYVFRFKVARLNGSHPAPTEDERLKATQDWRRLAWVWTRIWNAMPEL
;
A
#
# COMPACT_ATOMS: atom_id res chain seq x y z
N LEU A 1 7.85 7.32 -8.41
CA LEU A 1 8.51 6.35 -7.52
C LEU A 1 8.67 6.94 -6.14
N VAL A 2 8.39 6.15 -5.11
CA VAL A 2 8.66 6.48 -3.72
C VAL A 2 9.64 5.46 -3.16
N PHE A 3 10.68 5.97 -2.49
CA PHE A 3 11.69 5.16 -1.81
C PHE A 3 11.52 5.34 -0.30
N SER A 4 11.46 4.27 0.43
CA SER A 4 11.40 4.30 1.89
C SER A 4 12.27 3.18 2.47
N PRO A 5 12.98 3.44 3.59
CA PRO A 5 13.69 2.37 4.28
C PRO A 5 12.68 1.36 4.82
N ALA A 6 13.06 0.08 4.83
CA ALA A 6 12.29 -0.94 5.52
C ALA A 6 12.33 -0.71 7.05
N PRO A 7 11.35 -1.20 7.80
CA PRO A 7 11.32 -1.01 9.24
C PRO A 7 12.63 -1.41 9.92
N PHE A 8 13.11 -0.56 10.82
CA PHE A 8 14.31 -0.76 11.66
C PHE A 8 15.64 -0.97 10.92
N THR A 9 15.73 -0.59 9.63
CA THR A 9 16.99 -0.71 8.88
C THR A 9 17.10 0.34 7.79
N THR A 10 18.33 0.78 7.52
CA THR A 10 18.68 1.60 6.35
C THR A 10 19.38 0.76 5.27
N LEU A 11 19.52 -0.54 5.48
CA LEU A 11 20.20 -1.46 4.56
C LEU A 11 19.25 -2.04 3.51
N LEU A 12 17.96 -2.12 3.82
CA LEU A 12 16.91 -2.57 2.92
C LEU A 12 15.97 -1.40 2.61
N TRP A 13 15.73 -1.18 1.33
CA TRP A 13 14.87 -0.12 0.84
C TRP A 13 13.67 -0.70 0.11
N ARG A 14 12.51 -0.17 0.39
CA ARG A 14 11.29 -0.41 -0.34
C ARG A 14 11.14 0.64 -1.42
N VAL A 15 10.80 0.20 -2.62
CA VAL A 15 10.46 1.06 -3.74
C VAL A 15 9.02 0.78 -4.15
N VAL A 16 8.21 1.79 -4.19
CA VAL A 16 6.84 1.71 -4.69
C VAL A 16 6.69 2.62 -5.91
N GLY A 17 6.09 2.10 -6.95
CA GLY A 17 5.77 2.84 -8.15
C GLY A 17 4.31 2.70 -8.53
N ILE A 18 3.76 3.72 -9.19
CA ILE A 18 2.38 3.75 -9.65
C ILE A 18 2.36 3.71 -11.17
N ALA A 19 1.54 2.84 -11.70
CA ALA A 19 1.00 2.88 -13.06
C ALA A 19 -0.47 3.31 -13.02
N LYS A 20 -1.14 3.38 -14.16
CA LYS A 20 -2.50 3.91 -14.27
C LYS A 20 -3.49 3.15 -13.36
N ASP A 21 -3.53 1.84 -13.46
CA ASP A 21 -4.50 0.93 -12.83
C ASP A 21 -3.90 0.00 -11.77
N ARG A 22 -2.59 0.05 -11.61
CA ARG A 22 -1.84 -0.81 -10.69
C ARG A 22 -0.69 -0.07 -10.06
N TYR A 23 -0.16 -0.62 -8.98
CA TYR A 23 1.09 -0.21 -8.38
C TYR A 23 2.00 -1.42 -8.25
N PHE A 24 3.26 -1.16 -8.01
CA PHE A 24 4.23 -2.23 -7.77
C PHE A 24 5.07 -1.92 -6.54
N GLU A 25 5.52 -2.97 -5.90
CA GLU A 25 6.49 -2.94 -4.83
C GLU A 25 7.71 -3.76 -5.20
N THR A 26 8.85 -3.29 -4.79
CA THR A 26 10.09 -4.07 -4.82
C THR A 26 10.98 -3.66 -3.65
N TYR A 27 11.88 -4.55 -3.29
CA TYR A 27 12.82 -4.32 -2.21
C TYR A 27 14.24 -4.43 -2.74
N PHE A 28 15.06 -3.46 -2.38
CA PHE A 28 16.46 -3.37 -2.73
C PHE A 28 17.30 -3.34 -1.46
N SER A 29 18.23 -4.29 -1.34
CA SER A 29 19.27 -4.30 -0.30
C SER A 29 20.54 -3.66 -0.82
N LEU A 30 21.24 -2.92 0.03
CA LEU A 30 22.58 -2.38 -0.32
C LEU A 30 23.60 -3.49 -0.60
N PHE A 31 23.30 -4.73 -0.25
CA PHE A 31 24.13 -5.90 -0.52
C PHE A 31 23.71 -6.68 -1.76
N ASP A 32 22.65 -6.28 -2.46
CA ASP A 32 22.26 -6.90 -3.73
C ASP A 32 23.33 -6.64 -4.79
N ARG A 33 23.97 -7.71 -5.26
CA ARG A 33 25.00 -7.65 -6.31
C ARG A 33 24.46 -8.31 -7.57
N ASN A 34 24.17 -7.50 -8.58
CA ASN A 34 23.77 -7.96 -9.93
C ASN A 34 22.61 -8.98 -9.96
N THR A 35 21.76 -8.98 -8.93
CA THR A 35 20.58 -9.85 -8.88
C THR A 35 19.39 -9.09 -9.44
N PRO A 36 18.59 -9.67 -10.34
CA PRO A 36 17.35 -9.07 -10.79
C PRO A 36 16.43 -8.79 -9.58
N LEU A 37 15.85 -7.59 -9.53
CA LEU A 37 14.88 -7.26 -8.49
C LEU A 37 13.57 -7.98 -8.79
N SER A 38 13.01 -8.64 -7.79
CA SER A 38 11.63 -9.11 -7.84
C SER A 38 10.70 -7.92 -7.72
N VAL A 39 9.72 -7.83 -8.60
CA VAL A 39 8.75 -6.74 -8.62
C VAL A 39 7.35 -7.34 -8.51
N ASP A 40 6.65 -7.00 -7.44
CA ASP A 40 5.29 -7.47 -7.21
C ASP A 40 4.29 -6.40 -7.65
N PHE A 41 3.27 -6.80 -8.42
CA PHE A 41 2.25 -5.90 -8.95
C PHE A 41 0.91 -6.13 -8.28
N TYR A 42 0.23 -5.03 -7.93
CA TYR A 42 -1.06 -5.04 -7.26
C TYR A 42 -2.04 -4.10 -7.96
N PRO A 43 -3.34 -4.42 -8.00
CA PRO A 43 -4.34 -3.54 -8.58
C PRO A 43 -4.60 -2.34 -7.67
N ARG A 44 -4.83 -1.18 -8.28
CA ARG A 44 -5.26 0.02 -7.53
C ARG A 44 -6.76 0.04 -7.23
N ASN A 45 -7.54 -0.78 -7.92
CA ASN A 45 -8.99 -0.88 -7.78
C ASN A 45 -9.72 0.47 -7.86
N LEU A 46 -9.33 1.32 -8.79
CA LEU A 46 -9.86 2.68 -8.92
C LEU A 46 -11.37 2.71 -9.25
N ALA A 47 -11.93 1.62 -9.74
CA ALA A 47 -13.36 1.48 -9.95
C ALA A 47 -14.18 1.63 -8.64
N LEU A 48 -13.60 1.31 -7.49
CA LEU A 48 -14.24 1.50 -6.18
C LEU A 48 -14.40 2.98 -5.80
N MET A 49 -13.77 3.90 -6.54
CA MET A 49 -13.94 5.33 -6.35
C MET A 49 -15.18 5.88 -7.09
N ALA A 50 -15.79 5.10 -7.98
CA ALA A 50 -16.92 5.54 -8.79
C ALA A 50 -18.09 6.04 -7.92
N GLY A 51 -18.50 7.29 -8.14
CA GLY A 51 -19.57 7.93 -7.38
C GLY A 51 -19.15 8.58 -6.06
N ILE A 52 -17.89 8.43 -5.62
CA ILE A 52 -17.35 9.07 -4.41
C ILE A 52 -16.14 9.96 -4.70
N GLU A 53 -15.88 10.29 -5.95
CA GLU A 53 -14.70 11.07 -6.36
C GLU A 53 -14.62 12.45 -5.70
N GLU A 54 -15.79 13.06 -5.52
CA GLU A 54 -15.95 14.39 -4.91
C GLU A 54 -16.23 14.34 -3.40
N HIS A 55 -16.28 13.14 -2.82
CA HIS A 55 -16.48 13.00 -1.37
C HIS A 55 -15.28 13.62 -0.62
N PRO A 56 -15.52 14.56 0.33
CA PRO A 56 -14.46 15.34 0.97
C PRO A 56 -13.31 14.52 1.54
N PRO A 57 -13.52 13.40 2.26
CA PRO A 57 -12.45 12.53 2.71
C PRO A 57 -11.61 11.98 1.56
N VAL A 58 -12.22 11.55 0.46
CA VAL A 58 -11.52 11.03 -0.71
C VAL A 58 -10.67 12.12 -1.36
N VAL A 59 -11.23 13.31 -1.55
CA VAL A 59 -10.51 14.47 -2.11
C VAL A 59 -9.30 14.82 -1.24
N LYS A 60 -9.50 14.90 0.08
CA LYS A 60 -8.43 15.18 1.04
C LYS A 60 -7.32 14.13 1.00
N LEU A 61 -7.68 12.85 0.97
CA LEU A 61 -6.72 11.75 0.93
C LEU A 61 -5.98 11.68 -0.42
N LYS A 62 -6.63 11.95 -1.54
CA LYS A 62 -5.97 12.07 -2.85
C LYS A 62 -4.88 13.14 -2.82
N TRP A 63 -5.18 14.31 -2.25
CA TRP A 63 -4.20 15.37 -2.07
C TRP A 63 -3.07 14.95 -1.13
N PHE A 64 -3.41 14.39 0.03
CA PHE A 64 -2.46 13.97 1.05
C PHE A 64 -1.48 12.90 0.53
N THR A 65 -2.00 11.89 -0.17
CA THR A 65 -1.21 10.77 -0.70
C THR A 65 -0.40 11.13 -1.94
N ARG A 66 -0.63 12.30 -2.52
CA ARG A 66 -0.01 12.76 -3.78
C ARG A 66 -0.16 11.75 -4.92
N GLY A 67 -1.31 11.09 -4.99
CA GLY A 67 -1.60 10.08 -6.00
C GLY A 67 -1.14 8.65 -5.65
N TYR A 68 -0.38 8.46 -4.56
CA TYR A 68 0.07 7.13 -4.11
C TYR A 68 -0.97 6.46 -3.23
N TYR A 69 -2.09 6.08 -3.83
CA TYR A 69 -3.19 5.40 -3.16
C TYR A 69 -3.74 4.25 -3.97
N ALA A 70 -4.37 3.32 -3.27
CA ALA A 70 -5.18 2.25 -3.84
C ALA A 70 -6.45 2.08 -3.02
N PHE A 71 -7.45 1.43 -3.60
CA PHE A 71 -8.68 1.07 -2.94
C PHE A 71 -8.76 -0.44 -2.73
N SER A 72 -9.44 -0.85 -1.69
CA SER A 72 -9.81 -2.23 -1.44
C SER A 72 -11.21 -2.32 -0.86
N ALA A 73 -11.90 -3.41 -1.12
CA ALA A 73 -13.14 -3.74 -0.45
C ALA A 73 -12.81 -4.72 0.68
N VAL A 74 -13.20 -4.38 1.89
CA VAL A 74 -13.08 -5.24 3.07
C VAL A 74 -14.49 -5.45 3.59
N GLU A 75 -15.04 -6.63 3.39
CA GLU A 75 -16.47 -6.91 3.60
C GLU A 75 -17.33 -5.94 2.77
N GLU A 76 -18.10 -5.06 3.43
CA GLU A 76 -18.91 -4.03 2.78
C GLU A 76 -18.23 -2.66 2.76
N ASP A 77 -17.04 -2.52 3.34
CA ASP A 77 -16.35 -1.25 3.46
C ASP A 77 -15.39 -1.00 2.30
N VAL A 78 -15.40 0.23 1.78
CA VAL A 78 -14.40 0.70 0.82
C VAL A 78 -13.30 1.39 1.60
N VAL A 79 -12.09 0.87 1.46
CA VAL A 79 -10.90 1.34 2.16
C VAL A 79 -9.95 1.98 1.17
N MET A 80 -9.54 3.21 1.46
CA MET A 80 -8.48 3.92 0.74
C MET A 80 -7.18 3.81 1.54
N THR A 81 -6.13 3.37 0.88
CA THR A 81 -4.82 3.08 1.48
C THR A 81 -3.76 4.02 0.92
N ASP A 82 -2.98 4.64 1.80
CA ASP A 82 -1.75 5.37 1.40
C ASP A 82 -0.61 4.36 1.21
N LEU A 83 -0.10 4.28 0.00
CA LEU A 83 0.93 3.32 -0.40
C LEU A 83 2.36 3.73 0.01
N ARG A 84 2.55 4.93 0.55
CA ARG A 84 3.88 5.44 0.87
C ARG A 84 4.46 4.89 2.16
N MET A 85 3.59 4.49 3.11
CA MET A 85 4.03 4.02 4.43
C MET A 85 3.43 2.67 4.77
N GLY A 86 4.31 1.71 5.00
CA GLY A 86 3.96 0.32 5.17
C GLY A 86 4.34 -0.50 3.95
N SER A 87 3.74 -1.64 3.79
CA SER A 87 3.90 -2.53 2.63
C SER A 87 2.73 -3.51 2.58
N GLU A 88 2.49 -4.10 1.43
CA GLU A 88 1.41 -5.08 1.27
C GLU A 88 1.59 -6.28 2.23
N PRO A 89 0.55 -6.72 2.95
CA PRO A 89 -0.79 -6.12 3.09
C PRO A 89 -0.92 -5.10 4.24
N ASP A 90 0.16 -4.81 4.99
CA ASP A 90 0.14 -4.09 6.26
C ASP A 90 0.54 -2.61 6.10
N TYR A 91 -0.37 -1.82 5.54
CA TYR A 91 -0.18 -0.39 5.43
C TYR A 91 -0.54 0.34 6.74
N VAL A 92 0.23 1.41 7.03
CA VAL A 92 0.05 2.22 8.25
C VAL A 92 -1.19 3.11 8.15
N PHE A 93 -1.47 3.65 6.97
CA PHE A 93 -2.55 4.59 6.75
C PHE A 93 -3.61 3.98 5.82
N ARG A 94 -4.65 3.46 6.44
CA ARG A 94 -5.83 2.91 5.79
C ARG A 94 -7.06 3.61 6.34
N PHE A 95 -7.93 4.08 5.45
CA PHE A 95 -9.11 4.84 5.81
C PHE A 95 -10.35 4.23 5.15
N LYS A 96 -11.35 3.94 5.95
CA LYS A 96 -12.67 3.62 5.45
C LYS A 96 -13.32 4.91 4.94
N VAL A 97 -13.67 4.97 3.67
CA VAL A 97 -14.20 6.17 3.02
C VAL A 97 -15.61 6.01 2.49
N ALA A 98 -16.07 4.78 2.32
CA ALA A 98 -17.41 4.47 1.85
C ALA A 98 -17.84 3.07 2.30
N ARG A 99 -19.14 2.79 2.15
CA ARG A 99 -19.69 1.44 2.28
C ARG A 99 -20.32 1.04 0.97
N LEU A 100 -20.16 -0.21 0.58
CA LEU A 100 -20.82 -0.77 -0.59
C LEU A 100 -22.31 -0.96 -0.30
N ASN A 101 -23.15 -0.34 -1.14
CA ASN A 101 -24.56 -0.62 -1.18
C ASN A 101 -24.84 -1.37 -2.50
N GLY A 102 -24.84 -2.69 -2.39
CA GLY A 102 -24.76 -3.54 -3.57
C GLY A 102 -23.40 -3.40 -4.27
N SER A 103 -23.40 -2.98 -5.53
CA SER A 103 -22.16 -2.75 -6.30
C SER A 103 -21.67 -1.29 -6.30
N HIS A 104 -22.36 -0.39 -5.60
CA HIS A 104 -22.08 1.05 -5.62
C HIS A 104 -21.55 1.52 -4.27
N PRO A 105 -20.41 2.26 -4.23
CA PRO A 105 -19.94 2.89 -3.02
C PRO A 105 -20.89 4.00 -2.55
N ALA A 106 -21.28 3.95 -1.27
CA ALA A 106 -22.01 5.01 -0.60
C ALA A 106 -21.06 5.75 0.36
N PRO A 107 -20.93 7.09 0.27
CA PRO A 107 -20.03 7.86 1.12
C PRO A 107 -20.30 7.65 2.60
N THR A 108 -19.24 7.54 3.40
CA THR A 108 -19.29 7.55 4.87
C THR A 108 -18.26 8.54 5.41
N GLU A 109 -18.32 8.85 6.69
CA GLU A 109 -17.23 9.57 7.35
C GLU A 109 -15.97 8.73 7.30
N ASP A 110 -14.82 9.40 7.14
CA ASP A 110 -13.54 8.72 7.12
C ASP A 110 -13.18 8.19 8.51
N GLU A 111 -12.90 6.91 8.60
CA GLU A 111 -12.44 6.25 9.81
C GLU A 111 -11.05 5.64 9.53
N ARG A 112 -10.07 6.01 10.35
CA ARG A 112 -8.75 5.42 10.27
C ARG A 112 -8.77 4.01 10.85
N LEU A 113 -8.43 3.03 10.02
CA LEU A 113 -8.27 1.66 10.45
C LEU A 113 -6.93 1.46 11.17
N LYS A 114 -6.96 0.65 12.22
CA LYS A 114 -5.72 0.31 12.96
C LYS A 114 -4.80 -0.50 12.07
N ALA A 115 -3.52 -0.13 12.07
CA ALA A 115 -2.49 -0.93 11.41
C ALA A 115 -2.32 -2.26 12.15
N THR A 116 -2.29 -3.35 11.42
CA THR A 116 -1.93 -4.66 11.96
C THR A 116 -0.42 -4.79 11.88
N GLN A 117 0.24 -4.92 13.03
CA GLN A 117 1.68 -5.17 13.06
C GLN A 117 1.94 -6.67 13.07
N ASP A 118 2.52 -7.18 11.99
CA ASP A 118 2.98 -8.56 11.93
C ASP A 118 4.49 -8.61 12.21
N TRP A 119 4.84 -9.08 13.40
CA TRP A 119 6.23 -9.24 13.84
C TRP A 119 7.04 -10.26 13.02
N ARG A 120 6.37 -11.17 12.31
CA ARG A 120 7.02 -12.11 11.39
C ARG A 120 7.76 -11.40 10.26
N ARG A 121 7.29 -10.22 9.89
CA ARG A 121 7.94 -9.40 8.85
C ARG A 121 9.32 -8.89 9.26
N LEU A 122 9.59 -8.74 10.54
CA LEU A 122 10.94 -8.37 11.00
C LEU A 122 11.96 -9.47 10.67
N ALA A 123 11.58 -10.74 10.82
CA ALA A 123 12.43 -11.85 10.42
C ALA A 123 12.67 -11.88 8.90
N TRP A 124 11.61 -11.61 8.11
CA TRP A 124 11.74 -11.50 6.66
C TRP A 124 12.65 -10.33 6.25
N VAL A 125 12.49 -9.14 6.87
CA VAL A 125 13.35 -7.97 6.61
C VAL A 125 14.82 -8.33 6.85
N TRP A 126 15.12 -9.00 7.97
CA TRP A 126 16.47 -9.43 8.28
C TRP A 126 17.03 -10.40 7.23
N THR A 127 16.25 -11.40 6.86
CA THR A 127 16.65 -12.37 5.84
C THR A 127 16.86 -11.70 4.48
N ARG A 128 15.97 -10.77 4.09
CA ARG A 128 16.05 -10.07 2.80
C ARG A 128 17.26 -9.14 2.68
N ILE A 129 17.78 -8.60 3.78
CA ILE A 129 19.00 -7.80 3.76
C ILE A 129 20.17 -8.60 3.16
N TRP A 130 20.25 -9.88 3.52
CA TRP A 130 21.38 -10.74 3.15
C TRP A 130 21.13 -11.63 1.94
N ASN A 131 19.89 -11.85 1.58
CA ASN A 131 19.48 -12.73 0.48
C ASN A 131 18.56 -11.98 -0.49
N ALA A 132 18.91 -11.99 -1.77
CA ALA A 132 18.16 -11.26 -2.79
C ALA A 132 16.72 -11.76 -2.98
N MET A 133 16.41 -13.01 -2.68
CA MET A 133 15.06 -13.61 -2.83
C MET A 133 14.77 -14.60 -1.69
N PRO A 134 14.52 -14.12 -0.47
CA PRO A 134 14.04 -15.01 0.60
C PRO A 134 12.60 -15.43 0.32
N GLU A 135 12.26 -16.68 0.53
CA GLU A 135 10.88 -17.13 0.58
C GLU A 135 10.16 -16.51 1.79
N LEU A 136 8.90 -16.10 1.60
CA LEU A 136 8.05 -15.55 2.67
C LEU A 136 7.50 -16.67 3.56
#